data_6aac7249c175251971dc418482628bbd
#
_entry.id   6aac7249c175251971dc418482628bbd
#
_cell.length_a   1.000
_cell.length_b   1.000
_cell.length_c   1.000
_cell.angle_alpha   90.00
_cell.angle_beta   90.00
_cell.angle_gamma   90.00
#
_symmetry.space_group_name_H-M   'P 1'
#
loop_
_entity.id
_entity.type
_entity.pdbx_description
1 polymer ?
#
loop_
_entity_poly.entity_id
_entity_poly.type
_entity_poly.pdbx_seq_one_letter_code
_entity_poly.pdbx_strand_id
1 'polypeptide(L)'
;MMHIRHRQDTDLFYLADNPTSERHSESCDLHTVRATVSSEELQLLKPVVEFHPYKERNRSERNSSTNHSVSKRPIMSGLEKLFATLITNSFTNYQFGRYQNLPDFMNKVINSEKNKAIGTPWGKTLTELCYYGPKGLEYAQSAVKRLDQTHNQIPASLWFNYAPAGTTHTGTSVTVREQQFTATKVQVPHKASGPFLMVCTISKQQSDNQFRDILLVPIVSKDYIFAVHSDIEREILQAFLPKLFRMNSHAEFTYYLNKPAWPVIDNGAVYWPNWLLHRKSKSDRKKSFKVISDDNVDVLADIYGVEVIHMSSLLAAGEVTW
;
A
#
# COMPACT_ATOMS: atom_id res chain seq x y z
N MET A 1 9.24 -2.92 -34.22
CA MET A 1 8.28 -2.05 -34.94
C MET A 1 7.21 -1.67 -33.94
N MET A 2 7.02 -0.40 -33.66
CA MET A 2 6.00 0.10 -32.73
C MET A 2 4.66 0.23 -33.41
N HIS A 3 3.58 -0.05 -32.68
CA HIS A 3 2.21 0.10 -33.18
C HIS A 3 1.47 1.13 -32.34
N ILE A 4 0.62 1.92 -32.99
CA ILE A 4 -0.34 2.76 -32.28
C ILE A 4 -1.50 1.87 -31.85
N ARG A 5 -1.78 1.81 -30.56
CA ARG A 5 -2.96 1.16 -29.99
C ARG A 5 -3.94 2.18 -29.47
N HIS A 6 -5.22 1.91 -29.65
CA HIS A 6 -6.31 2.72 -29.14
C HIS A 6 -6.95 2.00 -27.96
N ARG A 7 -7.03 2.70 -26.84
CA ARG A 7 -7.70 2.20 -25.63
C ARG A 7 -9.12 2.76 -25.62
N GLN A 8 -10.09 1.92 -25.94
CA GLN A 8 -11.50 2.33 -26.15
C GLN A 8 -12.19 2.85 -24.90
N ASP A 9 -11.78 2.38 -23.72
CA ASP A 9 -12.34 2.80 -22.41
C ASP A 9 -11.92 4.22 -21.99
N THR A 10 -10.82 4.74 -22.51
CA THR A 10 -10.26 6.06 -22.19
C THR A 10 -10.08 6.96 -23.41
N ASP A 11 -10.42 6.47 -24.59
CA ASP A 11 -10.20 7.13 -25.89
C ASP A 11 -8.76 7.63 -26.11
N LEU A 12 -7.78 6.89 -25.58
CA LEU A 12 -6.36 7.23 -25.64
C LEU A 12 -5.63 6.38 -26.66
N PHE A 13 -4.81 7.04 -27.49
CA PHE A 13 -3.87 6.37 -28.38
C PHE A 13 -2.50 6.30 -27.75
N TYR A 14 -1.84 5.15 -27.76
CA TYR A 14 -0.50 4.98 -27.23
C TYR A 14 0.36 4.11 -28.15
N LEU A 15 1.67 4.34 -28.11
CA LEU A 15 2.65 3.53 -28.82
C LEU A 15 2.93 2.26 -28.03
N ALA A 16 2.72 1.11 -28.62
CA ALA A 16 3.04 -0.18 -28.03
C ALA A 16 4.05 -0.93 -28.89
N ASP A 17 5.01 -1.60 -28.25
CA ASP A 17 5.88 -2.52 -28.93
C ASP A 17 5.10 -3.74 -29.43
N ASN A 18 5.46 -4.22 -30.63
CA ASN A 18 4.95 -5.49 -31.09
C ASN A 18 5.56 -6.60 -30.22
N PRO A 19 4.75 -7.47 -29.57
CA PRO A 19 5.26 -8.57 -28.75
C PRO A 19 6.14 -9.56 -29.53
N THR A 20 6.09 -9.55 -30.86
CA THR A 20 6.91 -10.38 -31.75
C THR A 20 8.14 -9.66 -32.32
N SER A 21 8.36 -8.37 -31.99
CA SER A 21 9.55 -7.64 -32.44
C SER A 21 10.78 -8.07 -31.64
N GLU A 22 11.94 -8.04 -32.30
CA GLU A 22 13.24 -8.20 -31.62
C GLU A 22 13.38 -7.16 -30.52
N ARG A 23 14.03 -7.55 -29.41
CA ARG A 23 14.29 -6.67 -28.28
C ARG A 23 15.17 -5.50 -28.73
N HIS A 24 14.89 -4.33 -28.19
CA HIS A 24 15.79 -3.17 -28.37
C HIS A 24 17.20 -3.53 -27.88
N SER A 25 18.22 -3.02 -28.57
CA SER A 25 19.60 -3.20 -28.16
C SER A 25 19.85 -2.53 -26.81
N GLU A 26 20.83 -3.02 -26.02
CA GLU A 26 21.18 -2.46 -24.71
C GLU A 26 21.59 -0.98 -24.78
N SER A 27 21.98 -0.49 -25.97
CA SER A 27 22.32 0.92 -26.21
C SER A 27 21.12 1.78 -26.64
N CYS A 28 19.91 1.24 -26.69
CA CYS A 28 18.72 1.99 -27.04
C CYS A 28 18.15 2.68 -25.76
N ASP A 29 17.90 3.98 -25.83
CA ASP A 29 17.30 4.74 -24.72
C ASP A 29 15.93 4.21 -24.29
N LEU A 30 15.26 3.45 -25.18
CA LEU A 30 14.03 2.73 -24.90
C LEU A 30 14.25 1.32 -24.36
N HIS A 31 15.53 0.90 -24.21
CA HIS A 31 15.89 -0.35 -23.55
C HIS A 31 15.77 -0.20 -22.04
N THR A 32 14.55 -0.06 -21.55
CA THR A 32 14.28 -0.24 -20.14
C THR A 32 14.41 -1.73 -19.83
N VAL A 33 15.15 -2.08 -18.80
CA VAL A 33 15.11 -3.43 -18.20
C VAL A 33 13.70 -3.59 -17.63
N ARG A 34 12.75 -3.91 -18.51
CA ARG A 34 11.37 -4.16 -18.12
C ARG A 34 11.38 -5.41 -17.26
N ALA A 35 11.19 -5.25 -15.98
CA ALA A 35 10.71 -6.34 -15.16
C ALA A 35 9.30 -6.68 -15.69
N THR A 36 9.23 -7.55 -16.70
CA THR A 36 7.96 -8.01 -17.24
C THR A 36 7.23 -8.75 -16.13
N VAL A 37 6.18 -8.12 -15.63
CA VAL A 37 5.27 -8.75 -14.69
C VAL A 37 4.52 -9.83 -15.46
N SER A 38 4.62 -11.06 -15.02
CA SER A 38 3.90 -12.17 -15.64
C SER A 38 2.38 -12.00 -15.45
N SER A 39 1.58 -12.62 -16.32
CA SER A 39 0.12 -12.61 -16.17
C SER A 39 -0.34 -13.20 -14.82
N GLU A 40 0.44 -14.12 -14.24
CA GLU A 40 0.21 -14.69 -12.91
C GLU A 40 0.47 -13.66 -11.80
N GLU A 41 1.53 -12.85 -11.92
CA GLU A 41 1.82 -11.76 -10.97
C GLU A 41 0.77 -10.65 -11.03
N LEU A 42 0.20 -10.36 -12.22
CA LEU A 42 -0.93 -9.44 -12.38
C LEU A 42 -2.19 -9.94 -11.67
N GLN A 43 -2.46 -11.25 -11.71
CA GLN A 43 -3.58 -11.84 -10.96
C GLN A 43 -3.37 -11.73 -9.44
N LEU A 44 -2.13 -11.70 -8.99
CA LEU A 44 -1.79 -11.56 -7.58
C LEU A 44 -1.99 -10.13 -7.03
N LEU A 45 -2.21 -9.11 -7.86
CA LEU A 45 -2.48 -7.73 -7.45
C LEU A 45 -3.96 -7.42 -7.23
N LYS A 46 -4.81 -8.43 -7.15
CA LYS A 46 -6.23 -8.24 -6.84
C LYS A 46 -6.45 -7.95 -5.35
N PRO A 47 -7.47 -7.13 -5.02
CA PRO A 47 -7.89 -6.92 -3.65
C PRO A 47 -8.19 -8.24 -2.94
N VAL A 48 -7.89 -8.29 -1.65
CA VAL A 48 -8.17 -9.47 -0.82
C VAL A 48 -9.66 -9.52 -0.53
N VAL A 49 -10.32 -10.59 -0.93
CA VAL A 49 -11.76 -10.83 -0.67
C VAL A 49 -11.97 -11.77 0.50
N GLU A 50 -10.98 -12.58 0.82
CA GLU A 50 -10.99 -13.50 1.94
C GLU A 50 -9.60 -13.55 2.59
N PHE A 51 -9.53 -13.44 3.91
CA PHE A 51 -8.30 -13.45 4.66
C PHE A 51 -7.88 -14.88 4.99
N HIS A 52 -6.96 -15.41 4.22
CA HIS A 52 -6.30 -16.69 4.45
C HIS A 52 -4.85 -16.47 4.85
N PRO A 53 -4.53 -16.31 6.13
CA PRO A 53 -3.18 -15.94 6.51
C PRO A 53 -2.16 -17.03 6.15
N TYR A 54 -2.54 -18.31 6.27
CA TYR A 54 -1.58 -19.39 6.01
C TYR A 54 -2.24 -20.74 5.78
N LYS A 55 -1.87 -21.37 4.66
CA LYS A 55 -1.95 -22.84 4.52
C LYS A 55 -0.68 -23.45 5.07
N GLU A 56 -0.77 -24.50 5.89
CA GLU A 56 0.38 -25.37 6.13
C GLU A 56 0.82 -25.95 4.78
N ARG A 57 2.00 -25.54 4.28
CA ARG A 57 2.60 -26.20 3.12
C ARG A 57 2.99 -27.60 3.56
N ASN A 58 2.31 -28.61 3.02
CA ASN A 58 2.74 -29.99 3.18
C ASN A 58 4.21 -30.13 2.73
N ARG A 59 5.06 -30.69 3.57
CA ARG A 59 6.50 -30.89 3.32
C ARG A 59 6.78 -31.71 2.04
N SER A 60 5.78 -32.44 1.53
CA SER A 60 5.86 -33.27 0.32
C SER A 60 5.94 -32.49 -0.99
N GLU A 61 5.53 -31.20 -1.02
CA GLU A 61 5.59 -30.38 -2.24
C GLU A 61 6.99 -29.74 -2.49
N ARG A 62 7.97 -29.98 -1.61
CA ARG A 62 9.32 -29.42 -1.73
C ARG A 62 10.25 -30.16 -2.71
N ASN A 63 9.85 -31.33 -3.23
CA ASN A 63 10.79 -32.23 -3.95
C ASN A 63 10.65 -32.24 -5.47
N SER A 64 9.89 -31.34 -6.09
CA SER A 64 9.73 -31.34 -7.54
C SER A 64 9.84 -29.96 -8.17
N SER A 65 11.00 -29.32 -8.09
CA SER A 65 11.50 -28.44 -9.14
C SER A 65 12.91 -27.95 -8.85
N THR A 66 13.90 -28.73 -9.26
CA THR A 66 15.28 -28.28 -9.49
C THR A 66 15.34 -27.44 -10.78
N ASN A 67 14.67 -26.32 -10.82
CA ASN A 67 14.99 -25.27 -11.77
C ASN A 67 15.33 -24.03 -10.96
N HIS A 68 16.59 -23.63 -10.98
CA HIS A 68 17.12 -22.37 -10.47
C HIS A 68 16.55 -21.19 -11.27
N SER A 69 15.24 -20.97 -11.19
CA SER A 69 14.68 -19.67 -11.53
C SER A 69 14.99 -18.75 -10.36
N VAL A 70 15.77 -17.71 -10.61
CA VAL A 70 15.94 -16.59 -9.67
C VAL A 70 14.53 -16.17 -9.27
N SER A 71 14.12 -16.46 -8.03
CA SER A 71 12.78 -16.16 -7.56
C SER A 71 12.67 -14.63 -7.47
N LYS A 72 12.07 -14.03 -8.49
CA LYS A 72 11.74 -12.59 -8.47
C LYS A 72 10.88 -12.35 -7.23
N ARG A 73 11.25 -11.35 -6.42
CA ARG A 73 10.45 -10.96 -5.27
C ARG A 73 9.06 -10.56 -5.78
N PRO A 74 7.97 -11.04 -5.14
CA PRO A 74 6.63 -10.60 -5.53
C PRO A 74 6.53 -9.09 -5.35
N ILE A 75 5.82 -8.41 -6.25
CA ILE A 75 5.62 -6.96 -6.23
C ILE A 75 5.07 -6.48 -4.88
N MET A 76 4.18 -7.26 -4.29
CA MET A 76 3.61 -7.03 -2.96
C MET A 76 3.50 -8.35 -2.20
N SER A 77 3.83 -8.33 -0.92
CA SER A 77 3.58 -9.46 -0.01
C SER A 77 2.08 -9.63 0.28
N GLY A 78 1.70 -10.77 0.85
CA GLY A 78 0.31 -11.01 1.25
C GLY A 78 -0.21 -9.97 2.27
N LEU A 79 0.63 -9.58 3.24
CA LEU A 79 0.26 -8.59 4.26
C LEU A 79 0.18 -7.17 3.67
N GLU A 80 1.05 -6.83 2.70
CA GLU A 80 0.95 -5.56 1.96
C GLU A 80 -0.34 -5.48 1.15
N LYS A 81 -0.72 -6.54 0.45
CA LYS A 81 -1.98 -6.60 -0.30
C LYS A 81 -3.19 -6.44 0.60
N LEU A 82 -3.17 -7.12 1.73
CA LEU A 82 -4.23 -7.00 2.73
C LEU A 82 -4.32 -5.56 3.24
N PHE A 83 -3.20 -4.96 3.61
CA PHE A 83 -3.15 -3.58 4.05
C PHE A 83 -3.65 -2.62 2.95
N ALA A 84 -3.17 -2.76 1.72
CA ALA A 84 -3.63 -1.98 0.57
C ALA A 84 -5.15 -2.10 0.35
N THR A 85 -5.69 -3.32 0.49
CA THR A 85 -7.15 -3.55 0.41
C THR A 85 -7.89 -2.80 1.51
N LEU A 86 -7.45 -2.94 2.77
CA LEU A 86 -8.07 -2.30 3.92
C LEU A 86 -8.13 -0.77 3.79
N ILE A 87 -7.02 -0.14 3.42
CA ILE A 87 -6.95 1.33 3.28
C ILE A 87 -7.73 1.84 2.09
N THR A 88 -7.76 1.10 0.98
CA THR A 88 -8.55 1.45 -0.21
C THR A 88 -10.04 1.38 0.08
N ASN A 89 -10.49 0.30 0.72
CA ASN A 89 -11.89 0.07 1.07
C ASN A 89 -12.43 1.09 2.08
N SER A 90 -11.58 1.56 2.99
CA SER A 90 -11.93 2.53 4.04
C SER A 90 -11.65 3.98 3.68
N PHE A 91 -11.08 4.24 2.49
CA PHE A 91 -10.63 5.57 2.06
C PHE A 91 -9.65 6.25 3.03
N THR A 92 -8.89 5.46 3.81
CA THR A 92 -7.88 5.99 4.72
C THR A 92 -6.60 6.41 4.02
N ASN A 93 -6.44 6.01 2.76
CA ASN A 93 -5.42 6.51 1.83
C ASN A 93 -5.79 7.87 1.17
N TYR A 94 -6.89 8.51 1.63
CA TYR A 94 -7.28 9.86 1.24
C TYR A 94 -7.04 10.82 2.39
N GLN A 95 -6.45 11.99 2.09
CA GLN A 95 -6.13 13.00 3.09
C GLN A 95 -6.66 14.38 2.67
N PHE A 96 -7.44 14.99 3.57
CA PHE A 96 -8.05 16.32 3.39
C PHE A 96 -7.34 17.42 4.20
N GLY A 97 -6.14 17.13 4.70
CA GLY A 97 -5.39 18.01 5.60
C GLY A 97 -5.85 17.93 7.07
N ARG A 98 -6.86 17.11 7.39
CA ARG A 98 -7.33 16.90 8.77
C ARG A 98 -6.48 15.84 9.47
N TYR A 99 -6.35 15.99 10.78
CA TYR A 99 -5.71 14.95 11.61
C TYR A 99 -6.41 13.61 11.44
N GLN A 100 -5.62 12.57 11.39
CA GLN A 100 -6.07 11.18 11.32
C GLN A 100 -5.09 10.33 12.15
N ASN A 101 -5.28 10.34 13.46
CA ASN A 101 -4.48 9.52 14.38
C ASN A 101 -4.85 8.03 14.28
N LEU A 102 -4.17 7.17 15.04
CA LEU A 102 -4.38 5.72 14.95
C LEU A 102 -5.83 5.30 15.29
N PRO A 103 -6.50 5.80 16.35
CA PRO A 103 -7.91 5.52 16.58
C PRO A 103 -8.82 5.94 15.43
N ASP A 104 -8.66 7.14 14.88
CA ASP A 104 -9.47 7.63 13.76
C ASP A 104 -9.26 6.79 12.50
N PHE A 105 -8.01 6.45 12.21
CA PHE A 105 -7.65 5.55 11.11
C PHE A 105 -8.34 4.19 11.29
N MET A 106 -8.19 3.57 12.44
CA MET A 106 -8.75 2.24 12.71
C MET A 106 -10.27 2.24 12.75
N ASN A 107 -10.90 3.30 13.26
CA ASN A 107 -12.36 3.43 13.20
C ASN A 107 -12.88 3.42 11.76
N LYS A 108 -12.20 4.09 10.83
CA LYS A 108 -12.56 4.04 9.40
C LYS A 108 -12.35 2.63 8.83
N VAL A 109 -11.22 1.99 9.15
CA VAL A 109 -10.90 0.64 8.66
C VAL A 109 -11.93 -0.38 9.14
N ILE A 110 -12.26 -0.38 10.44
CA ILE A 110 -13.18 -1.35 11.05
C ILE A 110 -14.63 -1.11 10.62
N ASN A 111 -15.04 0.14 10.46
CA ASN A 111 -16.43 0.48 10.10
C ASN A 111 -16.72 0.49 8.61
N SER A 112 -15.71 0.27 7.75
CA SER A 112 -15.92 0.14 6.31
C SER A 112 -16.73 -1.11 5.97
N GLU A 113 -17.88 -0.93 5.31
CA GLU A 113 -18.72 -2.06 4.88
C GLU A 113 -17.97 -3.03 3.95
N LYS A 114 -17.09 -2.50 3.08
CA LYS A 114 -16.26 -3.34 2.22
C LYS A 114 -15.25 -4.17 3.02
N ASN A 115 -14.69 -3.64 4.11
CA ASN A 115 -13.80 -4.39 4.97
C ASN A 115 -14.55 -5.42 5.83
N LYS A 116 -15.77 -5.11 6.27
CA LYS A 116 -16.66 -6.05 6.95
C LYS A 116 -17.07 -7.22 6.05
N ALA A 117 -17.09 -7.01 4.73
CA ALA A 117 -17.37 -8.07 3.76
C ALA A 117 -16.20 -9.04 3.55
N ILE A 118 -14.99 -8.74 4.05
CA ILE A 118 -13.86 -9.67 3.97
C ILE A 118 -14.08 -10.79 4.99
N GLY A 119 -14.36 -11.99 4.50
CA GLY A 119 -14.56 -13.17 5.32
C GLY A 119 -13.26 -13.73 5.89
N THR A 120 -13.39 -14.58 6.90
CA THR A 120 -12.30 -15.41 7.41
C THR A 120 -12.78 -16.86 7.55
N PRO A 121 -11.86 -17.84 7.50
CA PRO A 121 -12.24 -19.25 7.63
C PRO A 121 -12.87 -19.62 8.98
N TRP A 122 -12.79 -18.73 9.96
CA TRP A 122 -13.24 -18.99 11.34
C TRP A 122 -14.63 -18.43 11.63
N GLY A 123 -15.43 -18.12 10.60
CA GLY A 123 -16.79 -17.59 10.75
C GLY A 123 -16.85 -16.17 11.31
N LYS A 124 -15.74 -15.44 11.29
CA LYS A 124 -15.64 -14.04 11.67
C LYS A 124 -15.37 -13.18 10.44
N THR A 125 -15.74 -11.92 10.50
CA THR A 125 -15.24 -10.95 9.52
C THR A 125 -13.81 -10.53 9.87
N LEU A 126 -13.05 -10.06 8.88
CA LEU A 126 -11.70 -9.59 9.16
C LEU A 126 -11.69 -8.43 10.16
N THR A 127 -12.68 -7.54 10.10
CA THR A 127 -12.78 -6.38 11.00
C THR A 127 -12.98 -6.76 12.47
N GLU A 128 -13.63 -7.91 12.75
CA GLU A 128 -13.75 -8.45 14.11
C GLU A 128 -12.42 -8.99 14.66
N LEU A 129 -11.45 -9.22 13.80
CA LEU A 129 -10.10 -9.69 14.13
C LEU A 129 -9.03 -8.60 14.01
N CYS A 130 -9.43 -7.34 13.83
CA CYS A 130 -8.56 -6.18 13.79
C CYS A 130 -8.54 -5.47 15.15
N TYR A 131 -7.37 -5.35 15.73
CA TYR A 131 -7.13 -4.70 17.03
C TYR A 131 -6.06 -3.63 16.89
N TYR A 132 -6.03 -2.66 17.79
CA TYR A 132 -5.03 -1.59 17.71
C TYR A 132 -4.62 -1.04 19.09
N GLY A 133 -3.46 -0.39 19.10
CA GLY A 133 -2.88 0.20 20.29
C GLY A 133 -2.36 -0.83 21.31
N PRO A 134 -1.77 -0.39 22.41
CA PRO A 134 -1.10 -1.29 23.37
C PRO A 134 -2.03 -2.37 23.96
N LYS A 135 -3.24 -1.99 24.41
CA LYS A 135 -4.24 -2.95 24.92
C LYS A 135 -4.78 -3.88 23.84
N GLY A 136 -4.77 -3.44 22.58
CA GLY A 136 -5.23 -4.22 21.43
C GLY A 136 -4.42 -5.49 21.22
N LEU A 137 -3.17 -5.53 21.63
CA LEU A 137 -2.31 -6.70 21.52
C LEU A 137 -2.85 -7.88 22.35
N GLU A 138 -3.23 -7.64 23.61
CA GLU A 138 -3.78 -8.66 24.50
C GLU A 138 -5.12 -9.19 23.96
N TYR A 139 -5.97 -8.32 23.43
CA TYR A 139 -7.24 -8.71 22.81
C TYR A 139 -7.01 -9.54 21.54
N ALA A 140 -6.07 -9.17 20.71
CA ALA A 140 -5.72 -9.91 19.50
C ALA A 140 -5.20 -11.32 19.81
N GLN A 141 -4.32 -11.44 20.81
CA GLN A 141 -3.80 -12.73 21.29
C GLN A 141 -4.92 -13.59 21.89
N SER A 142 -5.81 -12.97 22.68
CA SER A 142 -6.96 -13.68 23.29
C SER A 142 -7.96 -14.14 22.24
N ALA A 143 -8.20 -13.35 21.20
CA ALA A 143 -9.07 -13.74 20.09
C ALA A 143 -8.53 -14.97 19.36
N VAL A 144 -7.25 -14.98 19.01
CA VAL A 144 -6.61 -16.11 18.32
C VAL A 144 -6.70 -17.40 19.14
N LYS A 145 -6.57 -17.33 20.48
CA LYS A 145 -6.71 -18.50 21.36
C LYS A 145 -8.11 -19.12 21.33
N ARG A 146 -9.13 -18.29 21.06
CA ARG A 146 -10.54 -18.71 21.03
C ARG A 146 -11.02 -19.23 19.67
N LEU A 147 -10.23 -18.99 18.61
CA LEU A 147 -10.56 -19.45 17.28
C LEU A 147 -10.16 -20.92 17.12
N ASP A 148 -11.03 -21.71 16.55
CA ASP A 148 -10.75 -23.10 16.27
C ASP A 148 -9.89 -23.25 15.03
N GLN A 149 -8.95 -24.19 15.08
CA GLN A 149 -8.16 -24.53 13.91
C GLN A 149 -9.02 -25.38 12.96
N THR A 150 -9.40 -24.79 11.83
CA THR A 150 -10.22 -25.46 10.82
C THR A 150 -9.37 -25.73 9.56
N HIS A 151 -9.48 -26.93 9.01
CA HIS A 151 -9.00 -27.29 7.67
C HIS A 151 -7.56 -26.84 7.35
N ASN A 152 -6.58 -27.12 8.22
CA ASN A 152 -5.17 -26.74 8.07
C ASN A 152 -4.93 -25.21 8.02
N GLN A 153 -5.86 -24.42 8.49
CA GLN A 153 -5.71 -22.97 8.55
C GLN A 153 -5.45 -22.54 9.99
N ILE A 154 -4.29 -21.94 10.19
CA ILE A 154 -3.86 -21.46 11.51
C ILE A 154 -4.63 -20.19 11.86
N PRO A 155 -5.39 -20.17 12.99
CA PRO A 155 -6.07 -18.96 13.44
C PRO A 155 -5.15 -17.75 13.54
N ALA A 156 -5.64 -16.61 13.08
CA ALA A 156 -4.87 -15.37 13.10
C ALA A 156 -5.76 -14.14 13.31
N SER A 157 -5.15 -13.10 13.86
CA SER A 157 -5.72 -11.76 13.99
C SER A 157 -4.72 -10.72 13.52
N LEU A 158 -5.19 -9.49 13.33
CA LEU A 158 -4.36 -8.34 12.98
C LEU A 158 -4.24 -7.38 14.16
N TRP A 159 -3.04 -6.89 14.39
CA TRP A 159 -2.79 -5.86 15.36
C TRP A 159 -2.06 -4.68 14.72
N PHE A 160 -2.60 -3.48 14.97
CA PHE A 160 -2.07 -2.22 14.44
C PHE A 160 -1.50 -1.38 15.58
N ASN A 161 -0.30 -0.86 15.42
CA ASN A 161 0.30 0.02 16.41
C ASN A 161 1.14 1.11 15.76
N TYR A 162 1.29 2.21 16.49
CA TYR A 162 2.19 3.27 16.10
C TYR A 162 3.61 2.98 16.62
N ALA A 163 4.59 3.07 15.76
CA ALA A 163 6.00 3.00 16.08
C ALA A 163 6.68 4.34 15.80
N PRO A 164 7.25 5.03 16.82
CA PRO A 164 7.81 6.37 16.67
C PRO A 164 9.08 6.38 15.80
N ALA A 165 9.55 7.58 15.48
CA ALA A 165 10.88 7.77 14.93
C ALA A 165 11.94 7.16 15.87
N GLY A 166 13.02 6.64 15.30
CA GLY A 166 14.04 5.88 16.06
C GLY A 166 13.70 4.39 16.28
N THR A 167 12.54 3.92 15.79
CA THR A 167 12.26 2.48 15.70
C THR A 167 13.27 1.82 14.78
N THR A 168 13.91 0.75 15.29
CA THR A 168 14.86 -0.06 14.52
C THR A 168 14.26 -1.41 14.18
N HIS A 169 14.75 -2.04 13.13
CA HIS A 169 14.26 -3.34 12.69
C HIS A 169 15.35 -4.20 12.07
N THR A 170 15.15 -5.51 12.15
CA THR A 170 15.89 -6.54 11.41
C THR A 170 14.91 -7.33 10.54
N GLY A 171 15.39 -8.37 9.86
CA GLY A 171 14.50 -9.28 9.11
C GLY A 171 13.48 -10.04 9.97
N THR A 172 13.71 -10.12 11.30
CA THR A 172 12.90 -10.92 12.24
C THR A 172 12.51 -10.20 13.52
N SER A 173 12.91 -8.94 13.71
CA SER A 173 12.56 -8.19 14.91
C SER A 173 12.34 -6.71 14.63
N VAL A 174 11.53 -6.08 15.46
CA VAL A 174 11.31 -4.63 15.51
C VAL A 174 11.51 -4.17 16.94
N THR A 175 12.32 -3.15 17.15
CA THR A 175 12.53 -2.53 18.47
C THR A 175 11.89 -1.15 18.48
N VAL A 176 10.87 -1.00 19.32
CA VAL A 176 10.14 0.25 19.54
C VAL A 176 10.50 0.76 20.92
N ARG A 177 11.27 1.84 20.98
CA ARG A 177 11.89 2.29 22.23
C ARG A 177 12.74 1.16 22.81
N GLU A 178 12.38 0.63 23.99
CA GLU A 178 13.08 -0.47 24.67
C GLU A 178 12.40 -1.83 24.49
N GLN A 179 11.22 -1.86 23.88
CA GLN A 179 10.46 -3.08 23.67
C GLN A 179 10.80 -3.71 22.33
N GLN A 180 11.26 -4.95 22.36
CA GLN A 180 11.51 -5.77 21.19
C GLN A 180 10.31 -6.67 20.87
N PHE A 181 9.92 -6.64 19.60
CA PHE A 181 8.89 -7.50 19.03
C PHE A 181 9.54 -8.47 18.04
N THR A 182 9.35 -9.77 18.22
CA THR A 182 9.91 -10.81 17.35
C THR A 182 8.85 -11.35 16.38
N ALA A 183 9.26 -11.62 15.16
CA ALA A 183 8.40 -12.15 14.11
C ALA A 183 9.15 -13.16 13.24
N THR A 184 8.42 -14.02 12.54
CA THR A 184 9.02 -14.88 11.50
C THR A 184 9.57 -14.04 10.36
N LYS A 185 8.92 -12.90 10.05
CA LYS A 185 9.35 -11.98 9.00
C LYS A 185 8.94 -10.56 9.32
N VAL A 186 9.89 -9.63 9.16
CA VAL A 186 9.64 -8.18 9.15
C VAL A 186 9.78 -7.67 7.71
N GLN A 187 8.83 -6.87 7.27
CA GLN A 187 8.76 -6.30 5.93
C GLN A 187 8.72 -4.78 6.03
N VAL A 188 9.60 -4.14 5.27
CA VAL A 188 9.63 -2.68 5.11
C VAL A 188 9.62 -2.41 3.62
N PRO A 189 8.46 -2.09 3.03
CA PRO A 189 8.33 -1.99 1.58
C PRO A 189 9.09 -0.80 0.99
N HIS A 190 9.30 0.24 1.78
CA HIS A 190 9.88 1.50 1.33
C HIS A 190 11.11 1.90 2.14
N LYS A 191 12.04 2.62 1.52
CA LYS A 191 13.30 3.09 2.12
C LYS A 191 13.13 4.37 2.95
N ALA A 192 12.03 4.51 3.68
CA ALA A 192 11.82 5.63 4.57
C ALA A 192 12.12 5.23 6.02
N SER A 193 12.66 6.15 6.79
CA SER A 193 12.81 6.00 8.24
C SER A 193 11.44 6.04 8.96
N GLY A 194 11.42 5.76 10.27
CA GLY A 194 10.20 5.99 11.07
C GLY A 194 9.78 7.45 11.15
N PRO A 195 8.57 7.74 11.62
CA PRO A 195 7.63 6.84 12.26
C PRO A 195 6.93 5.87 11.32
N PHE A 196 6.46 4.74 11.90
CA PHE A 196 5.76 3.70 11.15
C PHE A 196 4.37 3.41 11.73
N LEU A 197 3.47 2.97 10.88
CA LEU A 197 2.34 2.15 11.27
C LEU A 197 2.81 0.69 11.20
N MET A 198 2.81 0.01 12.34
CA MET A 198 3.05 -1.43 12.42
C MET A 198 1.76 -2.17 12.14
N VAL A 199 1.78 -3.09 11.18
CA VAL A 199 0.69 -4.01 10.90
C VAL A 199 1.21 -5.41 11.15
N CYS A 200 0.68 -6.08 12.17
CA CYS A 200 1.19 -7.35 12.65
C CYS A 200 0.15 -8.45 12.51
N THR A 201 0.57 -9.62 12.04
CA THR A 201 -0.25 -10.83 12.07
C THR A 201 0.12 -11.65 13.29
N ILE A 202 -0.85 -11.84 14.17
CA ILE A 202 -0.75 -12.71 15.34
C ILE A 202 -1.39 -14.03 14.98
N SER A 203 -0.70 -15.15 15.21
CA SER A 203 -1.22 -16.48 14.93
C SER A 203 -1.01 -17.42 16.11
N LYS A 204 -1.82 -18.48 16.19
CA LYS A 204 -1.64 -19.56 17.15
C LYS A 204 -0.43 -20.39 16.69
N GLN A 205 0.77 -20.03 17.13
CA GLN A 205 1.99 -20.71 16.73
C GLN A 205 2.57 -21.56 17.88
N GLN A 206 3.24 -22.65 17.49
CA GLN A 206 4.05 -23.47 18.40
C GLN A 206 5.49 -22.93 18.58
N SER A 207 5.82 -21.79 17.95
CA SER A 207 7.16 -21.19 18.03
C SER A 207 7.19 -20.00 18.97
N ASP A 208 8.38 -19.67 19.51
CA ASP A 208 8.64 -18.58 20.45
C ASP A 208 8.43 -17.17 19.87
N ASN A 209 8.12 -17.05 18.60
CA ASN A 209 7.88 -15.76 17.96
C ASN A 209 6.49 -15.22 18.32
N GLN A 210 6.48 -13.98 18.83
CA GLN A 210 5.27 -13.29 19.21
C GLN A 210 4.33 -13.00 18.02
N PHE A 211 4.92 -12.73 16.86
CA PHE A 211 4.21 -12.43 15.63
C PHE A 211 4.65 -13.36 14.50
N ARG A 212 3.77 -13.57 13.54
CA ARG A 212 4.16 -14.25 12.31
C ARG A 212 4.80 -13.28 11.34
N ASP A 213 4.09 -12.22 10.97
CA ASP A 213 4.61 -11.19 10.08
C ASP A 213 4.40 -9.81 10.70
N ILE A 214 5.35 -8.92 10.51
CA ILE A 214 5.26 -7.51 10.80
C ILE A 214 5.51 -6.75 9.50
N LEU A 215 4.59 -5.86 9.14
CA LEU A 215 4.74 -4.88 8.08
C LEU A 215 4.93 -3.50 8.72
N LEU A 216 6.04 -2.85 8.41
CA LEU A 216 6.32 -1.47 8.82
C LEU A 216 5.99 -0.54 7.66
N VAL A 217 4.88 0.17 7.75
CA VAL A 217 4.48 1.18 6.76
C VAL A 217 4.98 2.54 7.24
N PRO A 218 5.93 3.18 6.55
CA PRO A 218 6.34 4.53 6.90
C PRO A 218 5.17 5.49 6.76
N ILE A 219 4.99 6.39 7.73
CA ILE A 219 3.89 7.36 7.77
C ILE A 219 4.39 8.78 8.03
N VAL A 220 3.52 9.75 7.77
CA VAL A 220 3.83 11.17 7.98
C VAL A 220 4.13 11.45 9.46
N SER A 221 3.20 11.11 10.36
CA SER A 221 3.37 11.30 11.82
C SER A 221 2.30 10.50 12.60
N LYS A 222 2.35 10.59 13.93
CA LYS A 222 1.31 10.02 14.82
C LYS A 222 -0.07 10.63 14.61
N ASP A 223 -0.12 11.90 14.18
CA ASP A 223 -1.35 12.66 13.98
C ASP A 223 -1.86 12.58 12.53
N TYR A 224 -1.02 12.07 11.64
CA TYR A 224 -1.33 11.82 10.25
C TYR A 224 -0.88 10.41 9.87
N ILE A 225 -1.74 9.42 10.10
CA ILE A 225 -1.53 8.04 9.62
C ILE A 225 -1.79 8.04 8.12
N PHE A 226 -0.79 8.43 7.35
CA PHE A 226 -0.81 8.51 5.91
C PHE A 226 0.54 8.03 5.38
N ALA A 227 0.52 7.01 4.52
CA ALA A 227 1.72 6.32 4.07
C ALA A 227 2.64 7.20 3.23
N VAL A 228 3.94 7.00 3.38
CA VAL A 228 5.00 7.65 2.58
C VAL A 228 5.99 6.61 2.07
N HIS A 229 6.68 6.90 0.98
CA HIS A 229 7.69 6.02 0.39
C HIS A 229 9.13 6.48 0.68
N SER A 230 9.32 7.75 1.05
CA SER A 230 10.63 8.33 1.37
C SER A 230 10.54 9.39 2.46
N ASP A 231 11.68 9.75 3.04
CA ASP A 231 11.76 10.82 4.03
C ASP A 231 11.49 12.20 3.41
N ILE A 232 11.90 12.41 2.16
CA ILE A 232 11.59 13.63 1.38
C ILE A 232 10.07 13.77 1.22
N GLU A 233 9.40 12.69 0.84
CA GLU A 233 7.94 12.67 0.73
C GLU A 233 7.26 13.03 2.06
N ARG A 234 7.80 12.55 3.18
CA ARG A 234 7.31 12.88 4.52
C ARG A 234 7.44 14.36 4.84
N GLU A 235 8.60 14.94 4.60
CA GLU A 235 8.86 16.37 4.85
C GLU A 235 7.91 17.26 4.04
N ILE A 236 7.73 16.94 2.76
CA ILE A 236 6.80 17.66 1.88
C ILE A 236 5.37 17.57 2.42
N LEU A 237 4.92 16.38 2.81
CA LEU A 237 3.57 16.21 3.35
C LEU A 237 3.36 16.90 4.69
N GLN A 238 4.34 16.88 5.58
CA GLN A 238 4.26 17.61 6.85
C GLN A 238 4.04 19.11 6.65
N ALA A 239 4.68 19.67 5.63
CA ALA A 239 4.48 21.09 5.27
C ALA A 239 3.19 21.35 4.48
N PHE A 240 2.77 20.42 3.64
CA PHE A 240 1.63 20.59 2.73
C PHE A 240 0.28 20.31 3.40
N LEU A 241 0.15 19.32 4.28
CA LEU A 241 -1.14 18.93 4.87
C LEU A 241 -1.83 20.09 5.64
N PRO A 242 -1.13 20.93 6.42
CA PRO A 242 -1.74 22.13 7.00
C PRO A 242 -2.21 23.16 5.98
N LYS A 243 -1.50 23.27 4.83
CA LYS A 243 -1.92 24.14 3.73
C LYS A 243 -3.20 23.60 3.09
N LEU A 244 -3.24 22.28 2.82
CA LEU A 244 -4.40 21.58 2.27
C LEU A 244 -5.65 21.77 3.15
N PHE A 245 -5.50 21.73 4.48
CA PHE A 245 -6.58 22.00 5.41
C PHE A 245 -7.12 23.43 5.26
N ARG A 246 -6.23 24.42 5.17
CA ARG A 246 -6.62 25.84 4.97
C ARG A 246 -7.29 26.06 3.62
N MET A 247 -6.79 25.45 2.54
CA MET A 247 -7.43 25.49 1.22
C MET A 247 -8.87 25.02 1.28
N ASN A 248 -9.14 23.93 2.03
CA ASN A 248 -10.49 23.38 2.18
C ASN A 248 -11.43 24.26 3.01
N SER A 249 -10.91 25.14 3.88
CA SER A 249 -11.72 25.95 4.78
C SER A 249 -12.43 27.10 4.05
N HIS A 250 -11.84 27.66 2.99
CA HIS A 250 -12.29 28.88 2.32
C HIS A 250 -12.61 28.72 0.84
N ALA A 251 -12.32 27.57 0.24
CA ALA A 251 -12.38 27.40 -1.19
C ALA A 251 -13.78 27.01 -1.70
N GLU A 252 -14.09 27.41 -2.94
CA GLU A 252 -15.20 26.92 -3.75
C GLU A 252 -15.04 25.41 -4.08
N PHE A 253 -13.83 24.91 -3.93
CA PHE A 253 -13.44 23.53 -4.21
C PHE A 253 -13.11 22.77 -2.94
N THR A 254 -13.25 21.45 -2.99
CA THR A 254 -12.70 20.52 -2.01
C THR A 254 -11.45 19.89 -2.61
N TYR A 255 -10.33 20.00 -1.90
CA TYR A 255 -9.06 19.42 -2.28
C TYR A 255 -8.73 18.22 -1.40
N TYR A 256 -8.18 17.17 -1.98
CA TYR A 256 -7.69 16.02 -1.22
C TYR A 256 -6.57 15.30 -1.94
N LEU A 257 -5.66 14.76 -1.16
CA LEU A 257 -4.62 13.86 -1.64
C LEU A 257 -5.10 12.41 -1.55
N ASN A 258 -4.78 11.64 -2.57
CA ASN A 258 -4.92 10.19 -2.56
C ASN A 258 -3.53 9.56 -2.73
N LYS A 259 -3.13 8.71 -1.80
CA LYS A 259 -1.97 7.83 -1.96
C LYS A 259 -2.44 6.55 -2.64
N PRO A 260 -2.04 6.27 -3.89
CA PRO A 260 -2.36 5.00 -4.52
C PRO A 260 -1.82 3.84 -3.68
N ALA A 261 -2.71 2.96 -3.26
CA ALA A 261 -2.35 1.78 -2.48
C ALA A 261 -1.89 0.61 -3.36
N TRP A 262 -2.15 0.72 -4.65
CA TRP A 262 -1.81 -0.24 -5.68
C TRP A 262 -0.94 0.41 -6.74
N PRO A 263 0.05 -0.30 -7.30
CA PRO A 263 0.81 0.20 -8.43
C PRO A 263 -0.07 0.26 -9.67
N VAL A 264 0.34 1.13 -10.58
CA VAL A 264 -0.16 1.10 -11.96
C VAL A 264 0.75 0.20 -12.79
N ILE A 265 0.16 -0.61 -13.63
CA ILE A 265 0.90 -1.53 -14.49
C ILE A 265 0.61 -1.15 -15.94
N ASP A 266 1.67 -0.80 -16.65
CA ASP A 266 1.61 -0.54 -18.07
C ASP A 266 2.69 -1.33 -18.80
N ASN A 267 2.31 -2.04 -19.86
CA ASN A 267 3.20 -2.88 -20.69
C ASN A 267 4.08 -3.84 -19.87
N GLY A 268 3.58 -4.34 -18.71
CA GLY A 268 4.31 -5.24 -17.81
C GLY A 268 5.33 -4.54 -16.90
N ALA A 269 5.47 -3.23 -16.95
CA ALA A 269 6.23 -2.45 -15.99
C ALA A 269 5.32 -1.95 -14.84
N VAL A 270 5.92 -1.76 -13.66
CA VAL A 270 5.21 -1.40 -12.42
C VAL A 270 5.60 0.02 -12.04
N TYR A 271 4.60 0.87 -11.88
CA TYR A 271 4.77 2.28 -11.55
C TYR A 271 4.04 2.63 -10.26
N TRP A 272 4.70 3.43 -9.42
CA TRP A 272 4.16 3.91 -8.16
C TRP A 272 4.10 5.44 -8.17
N PRO A 273 2.96 6.07 -8.54
CA PRO A 273 2.83 7.52 -8.36
C PRO A 273 2.90 7.87 -6.87
N ASN A 274 3.53 9.00 -6.55
CA ASN A 274 3.60 9.42 -5.15
C ASN A 274 2.22 9.75 -4.62
N TRP A 275 1.49 10.68 -5.29
CA TRP A 275 0.12 11.04 -4.91
C TRP A 275 -0.70 11.46 -6.12
N LEU A 276 -2.02 11.45 -5.92
CA LEU A 276 -2.99 12.09 -6.80
C LEU A 276 -3.62 13.25 -6.01
N LEU A 277 -3.42 14.48 -6.45
CA LEU A 277 -4.08 15.65 -5.89
C LEU A 277 -5.39 15.89 -6.64
N HIS A 278 -6.49 15.73 -5.95
CA HIS A 278 -7.83 15.91 -6.48
C HIS A 278 -8.40 17.26 -6.11
N ARG A 279 -9.17 17.85 -7.04
CA ARG A 279 -10.02 18.99 -6.84
C ARG A 279 -11.45 18.64 -7.23
N LYS A 280 -12.40 18.92 -6.37
CA LYS A 280 -13.83 18.73 -6.61
C LYS A 280 -14.57 20.05 -6.40
N SER A 281 -15.27 20.55 -7.43
CA SER A 281 -16.14 21.70 -7.29
C SER A 281 -17.31 21.39 -6.37
N LYS A 282 -17.68 22.35 -5.50
CA LYS A 282 -18.83 22.24 -4.59
C LYS A 282 -20.14 22.52 -5.31
N SER A 283 -20.12 23.35 -6.37
CA SER A 283 -21.29 23.78 -7.13
C SER A 283 -21.75 22.74 -8.16
N ASP A 284 -20.88 22.38 -9.10
CA ASP A 284 -21.23 21.53 -10.25
C ASP A 284 -20.75 20.08 -10.11
N ARG A 285 -20.09 19.75 -8.99
CA ARG A 285 -19.53 18.43 -8.66
C ARG A 285 -18.47 17.90 -9.64
N LYS A 286 -17.99 18.72 -10.57
CA LYS A 286 -16.89 18.35 -11.45
C LYS A 286 -15.65 18.02 -10.65
N LYS A 287 -14.94 16.99 -11.11
CA LYS A 287 -13.70 16.52 -10.50
C LYS A 287 -12.57 16.68 -11.51
N SER A 288 -11.44 17.14 -11.04
CA SER A 288 -10.18 17.09 -11.75
C SER A 288 -9.09 16.58 -10.80
N PHE A 289 -8.01 16.07 -11.34
CA PHE A 289 -6.86 15.66 -10.53
C PHE A 289 -5.57 15.93 -11.28
N LYS A 290 -4.48 15.97 -10.52
CA LYS A 290 -3.11 16.02 -11.03
C LYS A 290 -2.33 14.88 -10.40
N VAL A 291 -1.44 14.28 -11.16
CA VAL A 291 -0.49 13.28 -10.66
C VAL A 291 0.71 14.01 -10.07
N ILE A 292 1.18 13.56 -8.94
CA ILE A 292 2.38 14.10 -8.28
C ILE A 292 3.40 12.98 -8.19
N SER A 293 4.53 13.18 -8.85
CA SER A 293 5.62 12.21 -8.84
C SER A 293 6.92 12.88 -9.24
N ASP A 294 8.03 12.43 -8.66
CA ASP A 294 9.37 12.80 -9.11
C ASP A 294 9.98 11.73 -10.03
N ASP A 295 9.37 10.55 -10.06
CA ASP A 295 9.81 9.42 -10.87
C ASP A 295 8.83 9.13 -12.02
N ASN A 296 9.36 8.74 -13.17
CA ASN A 296 8.57 8.28 -14.33
C ASN A 296 7.50 9.28 -14.81
N VAL A 297 7.83 10.57 -14.79
CA VAL A 297 6.91 11.68 -15.05
C VAL A 297 6.21 11.52 -16.40
N ASP A 298 6.95 11.29 -17.49
CA ASP A 298 6.38 11.16 -18.83
C ASP A 298 5.44 9.95 -18.94
N VAL A 299 5.88 8.80 -18.39
CA VAL A 299 5.07 7.57 -18.41
C VAL A 299 3.78 7.71 -17.61
N LEU A 300 3.85 8.35 -16.44
CA LEU A 300 2.68 8.61 -15.64
C LEU A 300 1.74 9.64 -16.28
N ALA A 301 2.28 10.65 -16.97
CA ALA A 301 1.49 11.59 -17.74
C ALA A 301 0.69 10.88 -18.84
N ASP A 302 1.33 9.96 -19.57
CA ASP A 302 0.68 9.17 -20.62
C ASP A 302 -0.39 8.23 -20.05
N ILE A 303 -0.08 7.53 -18.94
CA ILE A 303 -1.02 6.59 -18.31
C ILE A 303 -2.29 7.28 -17.80
N TYR A 304 -2.13 8.43 -17.17
CA TYR A 304 -3.24 9.14 -16.54
C TYR A 304 -3.90 10.18 -17.44
N GLY A 305 -3.26 10.54 -18.57
CA GLY A 305 -3.76 11.57 -19.50
C GLY A 305 -3.81 12.97 -18.87
N VAL A 306 -2.95 13.26 -17.89
CA VAL A 306 -2.91 14.54 -17.16
C VAL A 306 -1.48 14.96 -16.90
N GLU A 307 -1.31 16.26 -16.64
CA GLU A 307 -0.01 16.81 -16.23
C GLU A 307 0.48 16.18 -14.93
N VAL A 308 1.76 15.78 -14.90
CA VAL A 308 2.45 15.34 -13.69
C VAL A 308 3.22 16.53 -13.09
N ILE A 309 3.04 16.73 -11.80
CA ILE A 309 3.69 17.79 -11.04
C ILE A 309 4.78 17.17 -10.16
N HIS A 310 5.96 17.79 -10.14
CA HIS A 310 7.01 17.41 -9.19
C HIS A 310 6.58 17.68 -7.73
N MET A 311 6.97 16.79 -6.82
CA MET A 311 6.63 16.92 -5.40
C MET A 311 7.10 18.24 -4.79
N SER A 312 8.30 18.71 -5.18
CA SER A 312 8.85 19.97 -4.71
C SER A 312 7.99 21.18 -5.07
N SER A 313 7.26 21.13 -6.18
CA SER A 313 6.36 22.19 -6.61
C SER A 313 5.20 22.43 -5.64
N LEU A 314 4.80 21.42 -4.84
CA LEU A 314 3.79 21.59 -3.79
C LEU A 314 4.23 22.53 -2.67
N LEU A 315 5.53 22.68 -2.45
CA LEU A 315 6.09 23.58 -1.44
C LEU A 315 6.21 25.01 -1.96
N ALA A 316 6.61 25.15 -3.23
CA ALA A 316 6.88 26.43 -3.86
C ALA A 316 5.62 27.18 -4.25
N ALA A 317 4.55 26.47 -4.63
CA ALA A 317 3.31 27.09 -5.09
C ALA A 317 2.42 27.47 -3.89
N GLY A 318 2.24 28.76 -3.67
CA GLY A 318 1.16 29.28 -2.82
C GLY A 318 -0.21 28.84 -3.32
N GLU A 319 -0.35 28.60 -4.61
CA GLU A 319 -1.52 28.04 -5.28
C GLU A 319 -1.07 27.01 -6.32
N VAL A 320 -1.59 25.79 -6.22
CA VAL A 320 -1.46 24.81 -7.31
C VAL A 320 -2.30 25.34 -8.48
N THR A 321 -1.64 25.77 -9.55
CA THR A 321 -2.34 26.19 -10.77
C THR A 321 -3.08 24.99 -11.37
N TRP A 322 -4.38 25.19 -11.68
CA TRP A 322 -5.28 24.13 -12.18
C TRP A 322 -5.66 24.38 -13.63
#